data_52e6752cc44f6e370e628b682873bedd
#
_entry.id   52e6752cc44f6e370e628b682873bedd
#
_cell.length_a   1.000
_cell.length_b   1.000
_cell.length_c   1.000
_cell.angle_alpha   90.00
_cell.angle_beta   90.00
_cell.angle_gamma   90.00
#
_symmetry.space_group_name_H-M   'P 1'
#
loop_
_entity.id
_entity.type
_entity.pdbx_description
1 polymer ?
#
loop_
_entity_poly.entity_id
_entity_poly.type
_entity_poly.pdbx_seq_one_letter_code
_entity_poly.pdbx_strand_id
1 'polypeptide(L)'
;MSADALRVFFPILERKGGYPQKEDGGYYGYAYYRAHVAADCQQRCVYCDATDSEVEAMQLDHFRPESFAEFEDLVNHPLNLHYACARCNRWKWDHWPARGTPHTHDGKNGFIDPFKEDRLKYFEVNPDGQIEPLRPPAAYMIGLLHLKREFLRKLREKRLLLVELRLLRAALKAELQADLDAGRRSDPKIMLEFIERWERVDALLQ
;
A
#
# COMPACT_ATOMS: atom_id res chain seq x y z
N MET A 1 12.59 7.30 12.16
CA MET A 1 11.28 6.58 12.27
C MET A 1 11.56 5.11 12.52
N SER A 2 10.79 4.43 13.39
CA SER A 2 10.94 2.99 13.61
C SER A 2 10.52 2.21 12.35
N ALA A 3 11.03 0.99 12.17
CA ALA A 3 10.64 0.11 11.07
C ALA A 3 9.11 -0.11 11.01
N ASP A 4 8.43 -0.10 12.16
CA ASP A 4 6.96 -0.24 12.24
C ASP A 4 6.20 0.99 11.73
N ALA A 5 6.75 2.21 11.89
CA ALA A 5 6.14 3.42 11.35
C ALA A 5 6.15 3.45 9.80
N LEU A 6 7.13 2.79 9.18
CA LEU A 6 7.21 2.66 7.72
C LEU A 6 6.21 1.64 7.15
N ARG A 7 5.69 0.71 7.97
CA ARG A 7 4.68 -0.29 7.55
C ARG A 7 3.31 0.31 7.22
N VAL A 8 3.11 1.61 7.44
CA VAL A 8 1.91 2.31 6.92
C VAL A 8 1.87 2.33 5.40
N PHE A 9 3.04 2.15 4.74
CA PHE A 9 3.17 2.04 3.30
C PHE A 9 3.45 0.60 2.89
N PHE A 10 2.98 0.25 1.71
CA PHE A 10 3.29 -1.00 1.05
C PHE A 10 3.18 -2.22 1.99
N PRO A 11 1.99 -2.47 2.58
CA PRO A 11 1.81 -3.61 3.46
C PRO A 11 2.19 -4.91 2.73
N ILE A 12 2.61 -5.91 3.49
CA ILE A 12 2.80 -7.26 2.94
C ILE A 12 1.43 -7.78 2.53
N LEU A 13 1.32 -8.18 1.28
CA LEU A 13 0.10 -8.73 0.72
C LEU A 13 0.16 -10.25 0.68
N GLU A 14 -0.98 -10.87 0.93
CA GLU A 14 -1.11 -12.31 0.91
C GLU A 14 -2.34 -12.71 0.09
N ARG A 15 -2.20 -13.75 -0.73
CA ARG A 15 -3.32 -14.37 -1.41
C ARG A 15 -4.10 -15.20 -0.41
N LYS A 16 -5.36 -14.85 -0.19
CA LYS A 16 -6.21 -15.62 0.74
C LYS A 16 -6.58 -17.00 0.22
N GLY A 17 -6.39 -17.22 -1.09
CA GLY A 17 -6.75 -18.48 -1.74
C GLY A 17 -8.27 -18.69 -1.87
N GLY A 18 -8.66 -19.94 -2.18
CA GLY A 18 -10.09 -20.28 -2.24
C GLY A 18 -10.84 -19.59 -3.39
N TYR A 19 -10.15 -19.24 -4.47
CA TYR A 19 -10.81 -18.65 -5.64
C TYR A 19 -11.75 -19.66 -6.28
N PRO A 20 -13.05 -19.31 -6.45
CA PRO A 20 -14.02 -20.21 -7.06
C PRO A 20 -13.60 -20.64 -8.46
N GLN A 21 -13.88 -21.89 -8.77
CA GLN A 21 -13.69 -22.49 -10.10
C GLN A 21 -15.03 -22.98 -10.64
N LYS A 22 -15.13 -23.13 -11.93
CA LYS A 22 -16.23 -23.78 -12.61
C LYS A 22 -16.21 -25.28 -12.31
N GLU A 23 -17.28 -25.98 -12.64
CA GLU A 23 -17.41 -27.44 -12.47
C GLU A 23 -16.36 -28.24 -13.27
N ASP A 24 -15.90 -27.69 -14.40
CA ASP A 24 -14.83 -28.25 -15.23
C ASP A 24 -13.41 -27.97 -14.71
N GLY A 25 -13.27 -27.27 -13.55
CA GLY A 25 -12.00 -26.89 -12.96
C GLY A 25 -11.40 -25.60 -13.55
N GLY A 26 -12.03 -25.02 -14.58
CA GLY A 26 -11.59 -23.77 -15.17
C GLY A 26 -11.95 -22.55 -14.33
N TYR A 27 -11.33 -21.42 -14.61
CA TYR A 27 -11.64 -20.15 -13.94
C TYR A 27 -12.80 -19.43 -14.64
N TYR A 28 -13.55 -18.63 -13.86
CA TYR A 28 -14.51 -17.66 -14.39
C TYR A 28 -13.77 -16.53 -15.11
N GLY A 29 -14.50 -15.71 -15.87
CA GLY A 29 -13.92 -14.50 -16.46
C GLY A 29 -13.29 -13.61 -15.37
N TYR A 30 -12.17 -12.98 -15.66
CA TYR A 30 -11.34 -12.25 -14.68
C TYR A 30 -12.13 -11.24 -13.81
N ALA A 31 -13.16 -10.59 -14.39
CA ALA A 31 -13.99 -9.63 -13.67
C ALA A 31 -14.73 -10.23 -12.45
N TYR A 32 -15.00 -11.53 -12.48
CA TYR A 32 -15.63 -12.28 -11.38
C TYR A 32 -14.80 -12.19 -10.09
N TYR A 33 -13.49 -12.14 -10.20
CA TYR A 33 -12.57 -12.16 -9.04
C TYR A 33 -12.32 -10.78 -8.41
N ARG A 34 -12.99 -9.72 -8.88
CA ARG A 34 -12.73 -8.35 -8.42
C ARG A 34 -12.74 -8.24 -6.88
N ALA A 35 -13.77 -8.76 -6.23
CA ALA A 35 -13.91 -8.67 -4.77
C ALA A 35 -12.79 -9.46 -4.04
N HIS A 36 -12.44 -10.63 -4.54
CA HIS A 36 -11.38 -11.46 -3.97
C HIS A 36 -10.02 -10.78 -4.09
N VAL A 37 -9.68 -10.30 -5.30
CA VAL A 37 -8.41 -9.64 -5.57
C VAL A 37 -8.30 -8.31 -4.81
N ALA A 38 -9.39 -7.55 -4.70
CA ALA A 38 -9.42 -6.32 -3.90
C ALA A 38 -9.13 -6.63 -2.42
N ALA A 39 -9.73 -7.69 -1.88
CA ALA A 39 -9.50 -8.14 -0.50
C ALA A 39 -8.05 -8.61 -0.26
N ASP A 40 -7.45 -9.36 -1.21
CA ASP A 40 -6.04 -9.76 -1.16
C ASP A 40 -5.10 -8.55 -1.18
N CYS A 41 -5.45 -7.52 -1.95
CA CYS A 41 -4.71 -6.28 -2.05
C CYS A 41 -5.03 -5.26 -0.93
N GLN A 42 -5.83 -5.65 0.08
CA GLN A 42 -6.24 -4.80 1.20
C GLN A 42 -6.90 -3.50 0.75
N GLN A 43 -7.70 -3.55 -0.33
CA GLN A 43 -8.37 -2.39 -0.95
C GLN A 43 -7.39 -1.28 -1.38
N ARG A 44 -6.17 -1.66 -1.81
CA ARG A 44 -5.09 -0.73 -2.20
C ARG A 44 -4.58 -1.02 -3.59
N CYS A 45 -4.17 0.03 -4.27
CA CYS A 45 -3.41 -0.10 -5.49
C CYS A 45 -2.05 -0.75 -5.21
N VAL A 46 -1.78 -1.91 -5.81
CA VAL A 46 -0.51 -2.65 -5.63
C VAL A 46 0.72 -1.85 -6.05
N TYR A 47 0.56 -0.83 -6.89
CA TYR A 47 1.65 -0.04 -7.43
C TYR A 47 1.94 1.23 -6.63
N CYS A 48 0.93 2.03 -6.32
CA CYS A 48 1.12 3.32 -5.66
C CYS A 48 0.66 3.36 -4.21
N ASP A 49 0.07 2.26 -3.74
CA ASP A 49 -0.42 2.08 -2.37
C ASP A 49 -1.61 2.99 -1.98
N ALA A 50 -2.21 3.72 -2.93
CA ALA A 50 -3.43 4.47 -2.67
C ALA A 50 -4.62 3.53 -2.44
N THR A 51 -5.50 3.87 -1.50
CA THR A 51 -6.73 3.13 -1.21
C THR A 51 -7.87 3.52 -2.15
N ASP A 52 -8.96 2.73 -2.15
CA ASP A 52 -10.18 3.02 -2.92
C ASP A 52 -10.72 4.43 -2.65
N SER A 53 -10.69 4.87 -1.39
CA SER A 53 -11.19 6.20 -0.98
C SER A 53 -10.28 7.36 -1.40
N GLU A 54 -9.06 7.08 -1.80
CA GLU A 54 -8.04 8.08 -2.17
C GLU A 54 -7.90 8.25 -3.69
N VAL A 55 -8.59 7.45 -4.49
CA VAL A 55 -8.53 7.50 -5.96
C VAL A 55 -9.92 7.43 -6.58
N GLU A 56 -10.05 7.93 -7.81
CA GLU A 56 -11.33 7.98 -8.52
C GLU A 56 -11.89 6.59 -8.87
N ALA A 57 -11.01 5.68 -9.25
CA ALA A 57 -11.40 4.34 -9.66
C ALA A 57 -10.28 3.33 -9.48
N MET A 58 -10.68 2.12 -9.12
CA MET A 58 -9.81 0.95 -9.09
C MET A 58 -10.23 -0.04 -10.19
N GLN A 59 -9.26 -0.77 -10.72
CA GLN A 59 -9.42 -1.73 -11.81
C GLN A 59 -8.69 -3.03 -11.46
N LEU A 60 -9.05 -4.12 -12.14
CA LEU A 60 -8.20 -5.29 -12.21
C LEU A 60 -7.14 -5.08 -13.29
N ASP A 61 -5.92 -5.37 -12.95
CA ASP A 61 -4.77 -5.36 -13.83
C ASP A 61 -4.27 -6.78 -14.03
N HIS A 62 -4.03 -7.18 -15.28
CA HIS A 62 -3.29 -8.39 -15.57
C HIS A 62 -1.81 -8.14 -15.31
N PHE A 63 -1.28 -8.68 -14.20
CA PHE A 63 0.11 -8.44 -13.81
C PHE A 63 1.07 -8.82 -14.92
N ARG A 64 0.95 -10.04 -15.45
CA ARG A 64 1.49 -10.44 -16.76
C ARG A 64 0.46 -10.07 -17.82
N PRO A 65 0.80 -9.16 -18.75
CA PRO A 65 -0.20 -8.57 -19.65
C PRO A 65 -0.87 -9.60 -20.56
N GLU A 66 -2.18 -9.48 -20.69
CA GLU A 66 -2.99 -10.36 -21.54
C GLU A 66 -2.72 -10.20 -23.04
N SER A 67 -2.08 -9.11 -23.45
CA SER A 67 -1.72 -8.84 -24.85
C SER A 67 -0.62 -9.76 -25.39
N PHE A 68 0.07 -10.49 -24.52
CA PHE A 68 1.15 -11.41 -24.94
C PHE A 68 0.67 -12.86 -24.94
N ALA A 69 0.82 -13.54 -26.07
CA ALA A 69 0.42 -14.94 -26.26
C ALA A 69 1.03 -15.89 -25.22
N GLU A 70 2.24 -15.60 -24.73
CA GLU A 70 2.90 -16.37 -23.66
C GLU A 70 2.14 -16.35 -22.31
N PHE A 71 1.16 -15.46 -22.15
CA PHE A 71 0.35 -15.32 -20.93
C PHE A 71 -1.15 -15.57 -21.15
N GLU A 72 -1.53 -16.14 -22.28
CA GLU A 72 -2.93 -16.41 -22.64
C GLU A 72 -3.64 -17.24 -21.56
N ASP A 73 -2.99 -18.28 -21.04
CA ASP A 73 -3.52 -19.12 -19.97
C ASP A 73 -3.72 -18.38 -18.63
N LEU A 74 -3.12 -17.21 -18.47
CA LEU A 74 -3.17 -16.40 -17.26
C LEU A 74 -4.27 -15.34 -17.28
N VAL A 75 -4.96 -15.13 -18.39
CA VAL A 75 -5.96 -14.06 -18.55
C VAL A 75 -7.07 -14.16 -17.49
N ASN A 76 -7.56 -15.36 -17.24
CA ASN A 76 -8.59 -15.58 -16.22
C ASN A 76 -8.05 -16.15 -14.91
N HIS A 77 -6.73 -16.29 -14.79
CA HIS A 77 -6.13 -16.88 -13.60
C HIS A 77 -6.05 -15.85 -12.48
N PRO A 78 -6.74 -16.05 -11.32
CA PRO A 78 -6.84 -15.04 -10.28
C PRO A 78 -5.51 -14.61 -9.66
N LEU A 79 -4.49 -15.49 -9.66
CA LEU A 79 -3.15 -15.16 -9.19
C LEU A 79 -2.39 -14.19 -10.12
N ASN A 80 -2.85 -14.02 -11.37
CA ASN A 80 -2.32 -13.03 -12.29
C ASN A 80 -3.04 -11.68 -12.19
N LEU A 81 -4.09 -11.58 -11.39
CA LEU A 81 -4.88 -10.37 -11.26
C LEU A 81 -4.40 -9.55 -10.07
N HIS A 82 -4.21 -8.26 -10.29
CA HIS A 82 -3.84 -7.28 -9.28
C HIS A 82 -4.90 -6.19 -9.18
N TYR A 83 -5.04 -5.59 -8.00
CA TYR A 83 -5.91 -4.45 -7.78
C TYR A 83 -5.11 -3.16 -7.95
N ALA A 84 -5.43 -2.36 -8.93
CA ALA A 84 -4.67 -1.18 -9.30
C ALA A 84 -5.58 0.03 -9.56
N CYS A 85 -5.13 1.22 -9.20
CA CYS A 85 -5.85 2.42 -9.58
C CYS A 85 -5.78 2.63 -11.10
N ALA A 86 -6.82 3.24 -11.68
CA ALA A 86 -6.94 3.43 -13.12
C ALA A 86 -5.71 4.11 -13.75
N ARG A 87 -5.06 5.04 -13.03
CA ARG A 87 -3.84 5.71 -13.51
C ARG A 87 -2.65 4.77 -13.59
N CYS A 88 -2.39 4.02 -12.52
CA CYS A 88 -1.27 3.07 -12.52
C CYS A 88 -1.51 1.95 -13.53
N ASN A 89 -2.74 1.43 -13.64
CA ASN A 89 -3.11 0.43 -14.63
C ASN A 89 -2.87 0.94 -16.07
N ARG A 90 -3.31 2.17 -16.36
CA ARG A 90 -3.09 2.80 -17.69
C ARG A 90 -1.60 2.97 -18.00
N TRP A 91 -0.78 3.42 -17.05
CA TRP A 91 0.65 3.62 -17.31
C TRP A 91 1.43 2.32 -17.36
N LYS A 92 1.02 1.31 -16.60
CA LYS A 92 1.59 -0.03 -16.73
C LYS A 92 1.27 -0.62 -18.09
N TRP A 93 -0.01 -0.52 -18.52
CA TRP A 93 -0.45 -1.03 -19.80
C TRP A 93 0.09 -2.44 -20.05
N ASP A 94 0.74 -2.68 -21.19
CA ASP A 94 1.39 -3.94 -21.56
C ASP A 94 2.93 -3.93 -21.35
N HIS A 95 3.44 -2.98 -20.58
CA HIS A 95 4.86 -2.97 -20.25
C HIS A 95 5.25 -4.23 -19.46
N TRP A 96 6.09 -5.05 -20.06
CA TRP A 96 6.62 -6.27 -19.46
C TRP A 96 8.05 -6.56 -19.94
N PRO A 97 9.09 -5.95 -19.34
CA PRO A 97 10.49 -6.12 -19.77
C PRO A 97 11.04 -7.56 -19.63
N ALA A 98 10.48 -8.36 -18.71
CA ALA A 98 10.94 -9.71 -18.44
C ALA A 98 10.29 -10.80 -19.33
N ARG A 99 9.98 -10.47 -20.58
CA ARG A 99 9.39 -11.43 -21.54
C ARG A 99 10.27 -12.68 -21.73
N GLY A 100 9.59 -13.83 -21.92
CA GLY A 100 10.27 -15.10 -22.14
C GLY A 100 11.00 -15.65 -20.91
N THR A 101 10.77 -15.08 -19.71
CA THR A 101 11.35 -15.54 -18.45
C THR A 101 10.29 -15.73 -17.36
N PRO A 102 10.54 -16.58 -16.34
CA PRO A 102 9.65 -16.71 -15.20
C PRO A 102 9.72 -15.51 -14.24
N HIS A 103 10.71 -14.64 -14.39
CA HIS A 103 10.91 -13.48 -13.53
C HIS A 103 9.90 -12.37 -13.82
N THR A 104 9.85 -11.39 -12.92
CA THR A 104 8.98 -10.19 -13.04
C THR A 104 9.78 -8.95 -13.45
N HIS A 105 11.10 -9.05 -13.48
CA HIS A 105 12.03 -8.01 -13.94
C HIS A 105 13.29 -8.65 -14.54
N ASP A 106 13.97 -7.90 -15.39
CA ASP A 106 15.21 -8.28 -16.07
C ASP A 106 16.48 -7.95 -15.26
N GLY A 107 16.34 -7.61 -13.98
CA GLY A 107 17.42 -7.14 -13.11
C GLY A 107 17.56 -5.61 -13.08
N LYS A 108 16.91 -4.87 -13.98
CA LYS A 108 16.90 -3.40 -14.06
C LYS A 108 15.50 -2.84 -14.24
N ASN A 109 14.75 -3.38 -15.19
CA ASN A 109 13.40 -2.95 -15.55
C ASN A 109 12.40 -4.06 -15.27
N GLY A 110 11.14 -3.70 -14.95
CA GLY A 110 10.07 -4.64 -14.66
C GLY A 110 9.29 -4.27 -13.42
N PHE A 111 8.66 -5.26 -12.81
CA PHE A 111 7.74 -5.02 -11.70
C PHE A 111 8.08 -5.91 -10.50
N ILE A 112 7.82 -5.40 -9.31
CA ILE A 112 7.88 -6.16 -8.06
C ILE A 112 6.52 -6.83 -7.88
N ASP A 113 6.51 -8.16 -7.68
CA ASP A 113 5.29 -8.88 -7.30
C ASP A 113 5.03 -8.67 -5.80
N PRO A 114 3.98 -7.91 -5.43
CA PRO A 114 3.72 -7.54 -4.05
C PRO A 114 3.27 -8.71 -3.17
N PHE A 115 2.95 -9.86 -3.77
CA PHE A 115 2.58 -11.09 -3.06
C PHE A 115 3.78 -12.02 -2.81
N LYS A 116 4.92 -11.73 -3.42
CA LYS A 116 6.15 -12.52 -3.27
C LYS A 116 7.26 -11.75 -2.60
N GLU A 117 7.21 -10.42 -2.71
CA GLU A 117 8.32 -9.57 -2.31
C GLU A 117 7.85 -8.41 -1.43
N ASP A 118 8.61 -8.12 -0.39
CA ASP A 118 8.39 -6.96 0.45
C ASP A 118 8.84 -5.69 -0.28
N ARG A 119 7.90 -4.87 -0.67
CA ARG A 119 8.13 -3.63 -1.44
C ARG A 119 9.00 -2.61 -0.71
N LEU A 120 9.01 -2.60 0.64
CA LEU A 120 9.89 -1.72 1.43
C LEU A 120 11.38 -2.07 1.29
N LYS A 121 11.72 -3.23 0.73
CA LYS A 121 13.10 -3.55 0.36
C LYS A 121 13.53 -2.85 -0.93
N TYR A 122 12.61 -2.28 -1.69
CA TYR A 122 12.82 -1.67 -3.01
C TYR A 122 12.58 -0.17 -3.00
N PHE A 123 11.70 0.30 -2.13
CA PHE A 123 11.30 1.71 -2.05
C PHE A 123 11.57 2.26 -0.66
N GLU A 124 12.02 3.50 -0.61
CA GLU A 124 12.06 4.32 0.59
C GLU A 124 11.06 5.47 0.46
N VAL A 125 10.40 5.82 1.56
CA VAL A 125 9.55 7.00 1.64
C VAL A 125 10.18 7.96 2.63
N ASN A 126 10.57 9.13 2.14
CA ASN A 126 11.16 10.20 2.94
C ASN A 126 10.12 10.91 3.81
N PRO A 127 10.53 11.65 4.86
CA PRO A 127 9.61 12.39 5.74
C PRO A 127 8.69 13.38 5.01
N ASP A 128 9.11 13.92 3.87
CA ASP A 128 8.33 14.82 3.01
C ASP A 128 7.39 14.10 2.03
N GLY A 129 7.26 12.78 2.14
CA GLY A 129 6.42 11.94 1.29
C GLY A 129 7.04 11.59 -0.07
N GLN A 130 8.27 11.98 -0.37
CA GLN A 130 8.97 11.55 -1.57
C GLN A 130 9.26 10.05 -1.52
N ILE A 131 9.19 9.40 -2.69
CA ILE A 131 9.55 7.99 -2.84
C ILE A 131 10.86 7.88 -3.62
N GLU A 132 11.80 7.10 -3.09
CA GLU A 132 13.10 6.88 -3.70
C GLU A 132 13.36 5.39 -3.94
N PRO A 133 14.11 5.04 -5.00
CA PRO A 133 14.46 3.66 -5.29
C PRO A 133 15.64 3.24 -4.44
N LEU A 134 15.54 2.10 -3.75
CA LEU A 134 16.65 1.47 -3.03
C LEU A 134 17.42 0.47 -3.91
N ARG A 135 16.71 -0.23 -4.80
CA ARG A 135 17.30 -1.23 -5.72
C ARG A 135 16.40 -1.49 -6.92
N PRO A 136 16.92 -2.09 -8.00
CA PRO A 136 16.12 -2.49 -9.15
C PRO A 136 15.01 -3.48 -8.76
N PRO A 137 13.83 -3.42 -9.42
CA PRO A 137 13.47 -2.54 -10.53
C PRO A 137 12.76 -1.23 -10.09
N ALA A 138 12.91 -0.80 -8.84
CA ALA A 138 12.16 0.32 -8.26
C ALA A 138 12.26 1.62 -9.08
N ALA A 139 13.44 1.98 -9.58
CA ALA A 139 13.62 3.18 -10.39
C ALA A 139 12.76 3.15 -11.67
N TYR A 140 12.69 1.98 -12.33
CA TYR A 140 11.84 1.77 -13.49
C TYR A 140 10.35 1.96 -13.13
N MET A 141 9.87 1.33 -12.05
CA MET A 141 8.49 1.48 -11.60
C MET A 141 8.15 2.92 -11.21
N ILE A 142 9.06 3.62 -10.52
CA ILE A 142 8.86 5.04 -10.14
C ILE A 142 8.70 5.91 -11.38
N GLY A 143 9.54 5.72 -12.39
CA GLY A 143 9.48 6.47 -13.64
C GLY A 143 8.22 6.15 -14.44
N LEU A 144 8.00 4.88 -14.78
CA LEU A 144 6.88 4.43 -15.61
C LEU A 144 5.53 4.79 -15.01
N LEU A 145 5.35 4.55 -13.71
CA LEU A 145 4.08 4.73 -13.01
C LEU A 145 3.94 6.13 -12.39
N HIS A 146 4.88 7.02 -12.66
CA HIS A 146 4.91 8.39 -12.11
C HIS A 146 4.67 8.43 -10.60
N LEU A 147 5.36 7.56 -9.83
CA LEU A 147 5.10 7.42 -8.39
C LEU A 147 5.56 8.65 -7.57
N LYS A 148 6.33 9.56 -8.16
CA LYS A 148 6.73 10.85 -7.55
C LYS A 148 5.70 11.98 -7.77
N ARG A 149 4.57 11.73 -8.45
CA ARG A 149 3.55 12.77 -8.67
C ARG A 149 3.06 13.38 -7.37
N GLU A 150 2.78 14.68 -7.39
CA GLU A 150 2.47 15.50 -6.22
C GLU A 150 1.31 14.95 -5.38
N PHE A 151 0.26 14.44 -6.03
CA PHE A 151 -0.85 13.79 -5.33
C PHE A 151 -0.38 12.64 -4.42
N LEU A 152 0.49 11.74 -4.92
CA LEU A 152 0.99 10.62 -4.12
C LEU A 152 1.98 11.06 -3.05
N ARG A 153 2.78 12.09 -3.32
CA ARG A 153 3.67 12.69 -2.34
C ARG A 153 2.88 13.19 -1.15
N LYS A 154 1.88 14.04 -1.40
CA LYS A 154 0.99 14.58 -0.35
C LYS A 154 0.23 13.49 0.41
N LEU A 155 -0.21 12.45 -0.30
CA LEU A 155 -0.87 11.31 0.33
C LEU A 155 0.05 10.59 1.33
N ARG A 156 1.31 10.36 0.95
CA ARG A 156 2.30 9.74 1.83
C ARG A 156 2.65 10.65 3.01
N GLU A 157 2.87 11.94 2.77
CA GLU A 157 3.11 12.95 3.80
C GLU A 157 1.97 12.99 4.83
N LYS A 158 0.71 13.01 4.38
CA LYS A 158 -0.46 12.93 5.26
C LYS A 158 -0.47 11.66 6.11
N ARG A 159 -0.15 10.51 5.52
CA ARG A 159 -0.10 9.23 6.27
C ARG A 159 1.01 9.23 7.32
N LEU A 160 2.18 9.80 7.02
CA LEU A 160 3.25 9.96 8.00
C LEU A 160 2.82 10.83 9.18
N LEU A 161 2.20 11.98 8.89
CA LEU A 161 1.66 12.85 9.93
C LEU A 161 0.64 12.14 10.82
N LEU A 162 -0.28 11.37 10.23
CA LEU A 162 -1.25 10.59 11.00
C LEU A 162 -0.61 9.53 11.90
N VAL A 163 0.50 8.91 11.46
CA VAL A 163 1.28 7.99 12.31
C VAL A 163 1.90 8.74 13.49
N GLU A 164 2.54 9.88 13.23
CA GLU A 164 3.14 10.71 14.28
C GLU A 164 2.10 11.16 15.32
N LEU A 165 0.93 11.61 14.88
CA LEU A 165 -0.16 11.99 15.76
C LEU A 165 -0.68 10.83 16.60
N ARG A 166 -0.81 9.62 16.02
CA ARG A 166 -1.20 8.42 16.77
C ARG A 166 -0.18 8.04 17.83
N LEU A 167 1.12 8.12 17.50
CA LEU A 167 2.20 7.87 18.45
C LEU A 167 2.19 8.88 19.60
N LEU A 168 2.00 10.17 19.28
CA LEU A 168 1.88 11.22 20.29
C LEU A 168 0.68 10.98 21.20
N ARG A 169 -0.47 10.63 20.63
CA ARG A 169 -1.67 10.27 21.41
C ARG A 169 -1.41 9.09 22.35
N ALA A 170 -0.74 8.05 21.86
CA ALA A 170 -0.39 6.87 22.68
C ALA A 170 0.56 7.25 23.82
N ALA A 171 1.56 8.09 23.54
CA ALA A 171 2.50 8.58 24.56
C ALA A 171 1.80 9.41 25.65
N LEU A 172 0.92 10.33 25.25
CA LEU A 172 0.11 11.13 26.19
C LEU A 172 -0.79 10.24 27.06
N LYS A 173 -1.39 9.21 26.50
CA LYS A 173 -2.21 8.25 27.26
C LYS A 173 -1.37 7.49 28.28
N ALA A 174 -0.17 7.03 27.89
CA ALA A 174 0.74 6.32 28.81
C ALA A 174 1.24 7.24 29.93
N GLU A 175 1.56 8.49 29.63
CA GLU A 175 1.94 9.51 30.62
C GLU A 175 0.82 9.72 31.65
N LEU A 176 -0.41 9.89 31.18
CA LEU A 176 -1.58 10.05 32.06
C LEU A 176 -1.74 8.82 32.99
N GLN A 177 -1.65 7.62 32.43
CA GLN A 177 -1.81 6.41 33.20
C GLN A 177 -0.73 6.30 34.30
N ALA A 178 0.52 6.56 33.93
CA ALA A 178 1.63 6.53 34.89
C ALA A 178 1.47 7.55 36.04
N ASP A 179 0.95 8.73 35.75
CA ASP A 179 0.69 9.74 36.75
C ASP A 179 -0.49 9.38 37.67
N LEU A 180 -1.54 8.77 37.12
CA LEU A 180 -2.67 8.26 37.90
C LEU A 180 -2.22 7.14 38.84
N ASP A 181 -1.44 6.18 38.31
CA ASP A 181 -0.93 5.05 39.08
C ASP A 181 0.01 5.52 40.21
N ALA A 182 0.75 6.59 39.99
CA ALA A 182 1.64 7.19 40.98
C ALA A 182 0.93 8.16 41.96
N GLY A 183 -0.37 8.37 41.81
CA GLY A 183 -1.12 9.34 42.62
C GLY A 183 -0.69 10.80 42.47
N ARG A 184 0.00 11.14 41.37
CA ARG A 184 0.62 12.47 41.18
C ARG A 184 -0.33 13.53 40.62
N ARG A 185 -1.48 13.14 40.03
CA ARG A 185 -2.42 14.09 39.38
C ARG A 185 -3.54 14.51 40.34
N SER A 186 -3.16 15.22 41.39
CA SER A 186 -4.12 15.93 42.25
C SER A 186 -4.22 17.42 41.94
N ASP A 187 -3.33 17.97 41.12
CA ASP A 187 -3.35 19.38 40.74
C ASP A 187 -4.29 19.61 39.54
N PRO A 188 -5.40 20.38 39.73
CA PRO A 188 -6.36 20.66 38.68
C PRO A 188 -5.76 21.38 37.46
N LYS A 189 -4.70 22.18 37.66
CA LYS A 189 -4.03 22.90 36.57
C LYS A 189 -3.28 21.93 35.64
N ILE A 190 -2.56 20.98 36.19
CA ILE A 190 -1.83 19.93 35.41
C ILE A 190 -2.84 19.08 34.63
N MET A 191 -3.97 18.75 35.27
CA MET A 191 -5.02 18.00 34.59
C MET A 191 -5.64 18.76 33.42
N LEU A 192 -5.87 20.06 33.57
CA LEU A 192 -6.42 20.92 32.52
C LEU A 192 -5.44 21.02 31.33
N GLU A 193 -4.16 21.26 31.58
CA GLU A 193 -3.12 21.31 30.53
C GLU A 193 -3.04 19.98 29.76
N PHE A 194 -3.21 18.84 30.43
CA PHE A 194 -3.23 17.53 29.78
C PHE A 194 -4.46 17.40 28.87
N ILE A 195 -5.66 17.77 29.36
CA ILE A 195 -6.91 17.69 28.57
C ILE A 195 -6.79 18.55 27.32
N GLU A 196 -6.30 19.79 27.41
CA GLU A 196 -6.10 20.67 26.25
C GLU A 196 -5.13 20.09 25.21
N ARG A 197 -4.06 19.44 25.65
CA ARG A 197 -3.12 18.76 24.75
C ARG A 197 -3.77 17.57 24.06
N TRP A 198 -4.54 16.78 24.80
CA TRP A 198 -5.28 15.63 24.28
C TRP A 198 -6.30 16.04 23.22
N GLU A 199 -7.13 17.04 23.51
CA GLU A 199 -8.15 17.54 22.60
C GLU A 199 -7.55 18.05 21.29
N ARG A 200 -6.41 18.76 21.33
CA ARG A 200 -5.71 19.20 20.13
C ARG A 200 -5.25 18.03 19.26
N VAL A 201 -4.69 16.98 19.85
CA VAL A 201 -4.25 15.79 19.10
C VAL A 201 -5.45 15.02 18.56
N ASP A 202 -6.51 14.87 19.32
CA ASP A 202 -7.73 14.15 18.91
C ASP A 202 -8.43 14.85 17.74
N ALA A 203 -8.53 16.18 17.76
CA ALA A 203 -9.09 16.99 16.67
C ALA A 203 -8.30 16.85 15.35
N LEU A 204 -7.00 16.62 15.41
CA LEU A 204 -6.16 16.42 14.20
C LEU A 204 -6.26 14.99 13.64
N LEU A 205 -6.82 14.05 14.41
CA LEU A 205 -6.98 12.66 14.00
C LEU A 205 -8.36 12.34 13.40
N GLN A 206 -9.33 13.26 13.56
CA GLN A 206 -10.67 13.17 12.97
C GLN A 206 -10.68 13.67 11.53
#